data_8989ca580662db4bc5a828edfc5cb860
#
_entry.id   8989ca580662db4bc5a828edfc5cb860
#
_cell.length_a   1.000
_cell.length_b   1.000
_cell.length_c   1.000
_cell.angle_alpha   90.00
_cell.angle_beta   90.00
_cell.angle_gamma   90.00
#
_symmetry.space_group_name_H-M   'P 1'
#
loop_
_entity.id
_entity.type
_entity.pdbx_description
1 polymer ?
#
loop_
_entity_poly.entity_id
_entity_poly.type
_entity_poly.pdbx_seq_one_letter_code
_entity_poly.pdbx_strand_id
1 'polypeptide(L)'
;MLSLTGCFSPVKIKPEETYMLKSVPDVAVRRTRPVTILVMPPEAVPVYNTTQMAYSVLPYQVAYYSHNRWAETPPKMLQPLIVQSLQNSHYFRNVGIPSFVVGQYDYVLNTQLLELQQDYTHRPPLLRLRMRAQLSRAMTNRVIATKNFAVFVPLRQYTPYGGVIAANRATEEMLAQLTQFAINRT
;
A
#
# COMPACT_ATOMS: atom_id res chain seq x y z
N MET A 1 -22.14 57.20 21.86
CA MET A 1 -22.36 55.73 21.80
C MET A 1 -21.74 55.23 20.51
N LEU A 2 -20.56 54.57 20.55
CA LEU A 2 -19.94 53.95 19.39
C LEU A 2 -20.39 52.51 19.34
N SER A 3 -21.11 52.13 18.29
CA SER A 3 -21.53 50.74 18.03
C SER A 3 -20.41 50.06 17.25
N LEU A 4 -19.71 49.14 17.88
CA LEU A 4 -18.77 48.21 17.20
C LEU A 4 -19.57 47.08 16.56
N THR A 5 -19.81 47.15 15.26
CA THR A 5 -20.32 46.04 14.44
C THR A 5 -19.14 45.15 14.07
N GLY A 6 -18.88 44.09 14.83
CA GLY A 6 -17.92 43.03 14.48
C GLY A 6 -18.45 42.18 13.33
N CYS A 7 -17.81 42.24 12.17
CA CYS A 7 -18.09 41.34 11.03
C CYS A 7 -17.59 39.93 11.37
N PHE A 8 -18.48 39.05 11.81
CA PHE A 8 -18.25 37.61 11.84
C PHE A 8 -18.38 37.06 10.40
N SER A 9 -17.28 36.97 9.67
CA SER A 9 -17.27 36.20 8.43
C SER A 9 -17.15 34.71 8.78
N PRO A 10 -18.09 33.85 8.36
CA PRO A 10 -17.98 32.42 8.62
C PRO A 10 -16.73 31.86 7.92
N VAL A 11 -15.83 31.23 8.69
CA VAL A 11 -14.68 30.52 8.14
C VAL A 11 -15.22 29.32 7.39
N LYS A 12 -15.08 29.31 6.05
CA LYS A 12 -15.39 28.13 5.25
C LYS A 12 -14.36 27.04 5.55
N ILE A 13 -14.71 26.07 6.38
CA ILE A 13 -13.91 24.89 6.63
C ILE A 13 -13.93 24.05 5.34
N LYS A 14 -12.77 23.85 4.72
CA LYS A 14 -12.64 22.95 3.56
C LYS A 14 -12.96 21.52 4.02
N PRO A 15 -13.87 20.80 3.35
CA PRO A 15 -14.20 19.43 3.72
C PRO A 15 -12.98 18.52 3.57
N GLU A 16 -12.92 17.48 4.40
CA GLU A 16 -11.89 16.44 4.32
C GLU A 16 -12.22 15.49 3.17
N GLU A 17 -11.22 15.22 2.34
CA GLU A 17 -11.31 14.30 1.20
C GLU A 17 -10.65 12.97 1.53
N THR A 18 -11.37 11.86 1.36
CA THR A 18 -10.92 10.51 1.72
C THR A 18 -10.73 9.65 0.49
N TYR A 19 -9.60 8.92 0.43
CA TYR A 19 -9.19 8.15 -0.74
C TYR A 19 -8.82 6.70 -0.37
N MET A 20 -8.83 5.82 -1.38
CA MET A 20 -8.53 4.39 -1.23
C MET A 20 -7.48 3.91 -2.22
N LEU A 21 -6.75 2.87 -1.83
CA LEU A 21 -6.02 2.00 -2.75
C LEU A 21 -6.98 0.89 -3.20
N LYS A 22 -7.07 0.64 -4.52
CA LYS A 22 -8.00 -0.35 -5.11
C LYS A 22 -7.41 -1.14 -6.28
N SER A 23 -6.29 -0.68 -6.86
CA SER A 23 -5.75 -1.30 -8.06
C SER A 23 -5.09 -2.64 -7.75
N VAL A 24 -5.47 -3.65 -8.52
CA VAL A 24 -4.92 -5.01 -8.45
C VAL A 24 -4.47 -5.40 -9.86
N PRO A 25 -3.27 -5.97 -10.04
CA PRO A 25 -2.79 -6.39 -11.33
C PRO A 25 -3.52 -7.62 -11.86
N ASP A 26 -3.58 -7.74 -13.17
CA ASP A 26 -3.94 -8.98 -13.84
C ASP A 26 -2.66 -9.79 -14.09
N VAL A 27 -2.35 -10.71 -13.16
CA VAL A 27 -1.17 -11.59 -13.21
C VAL A 27 -1.66 -13.04 -13.27
N ALA A 28 -2.03 -13.51 -14.45
CA ALA A 28 -2.40 -14.90 -14.62
C ALA A 28 -1.19 -15.79 -14.94
N VAL A 29 -1.18 -17.01 -14.39
CA VAL A 29 -0.21 -18.05 -14.75
C VAL A 29 -0.91 -19.25 -15.38
N ARG A 30 -0.20 -20.00 -16.23
CA ARG A 30 -0.78 -21.12 -17.00
C ARG A 30 -0.98 -22.41 -16.19
N ARG A 31 -0.41 -22.52 -14.99
CA ARG A 31 -0.48 -23.74 -14.17
C ARG A 31 -0.73 -23.40 -12.72
N THR A 32 -1.80 -23.96 -12.17
CA THR A 32 -2.05 -24.00 -10.73
C THR A 32 -1.14 -25.04 -10.09
N ARG A 33 -0.52 -24.70 -8.96
CA ARG A 33 0.21 -25.65 -8.12
C ARG A 33 -0.61 -26.00 -6.86
N PRO A 34 -0.49 -27.22 -6.32
CA PRO A 34 -1.19 -27.63 -5.09
C PRO A 34 -0.55 -27.02 -3.84
N VAL A 35 -0.09 -25.80 -3.89
CA VAL A 35 0.53 -25.07 -2.78
C VAL A 35 -0.41 -24.03 -2.21
N THR A 36 -0.32 -23.82 -0.91
CA THR A 36 -1.15 -22.89 -0.15
C THR A 36 -0.29 -21.82 0.52
N ILE A 37 -0.79 -20.58 0.55
CA ILE A 37 -0.06 -19.44 1.11
C ILE A 37 -0.93 -18.67 2.09
N LEU A 38 -0.40 -18.40 3.28
CA LEU A 38 -1.00 -17.56 4.31
C LEU A 38 -0.43 -16.14 4.20
N VAL A 39 -1.28 -15.16 3.99
CA VAL A 39 -0.90 -13.74 3.93
C VAL A 39 -1.12 -13.12 5.30
N MET A 40 -0.03 -12.79 5.98
CA MET A 40 -0.11 -12.08 7.25
C MET A 40 -0.55 -10.63 7.05
N PRO A 41 -1.19 -10.01 8.05
CA PRO A 41 -1.46 -8.58 8.00
C PRO A 41 -0.17 -7.80 7.73
N PRO A 42 -0.14 -6.92 6.70
CA PRO A 42 1.03 -6.11 6.44
C PRO A 42 1.34 -5.19 7.62
N GLU A 43 2.61 -5.04 7.94
CA GLU A 43 3.10 -4.02 8.86
C GLU A 43 3.47 -2.74 8.10
N ALA A 44 3.66 -1.63 8.81
CA ALA A 44 4.26 -0.42 8.27
C ALA A 44 5.22 0.19 9.27
N VAL A 45 6.23 0.90 8.79
CA VAL A 45 7.00 1.80 9.66
C VAL A 45 6.08 2.90 10.21
N PRO A 46 6.29 3.37 11.45
CA PRO A 46 5.33 4.26 12.14
C PRO A 46 4.89 5.48 11.33
N VAL A 47 5.81 6.09 10.58
CA VAL A 47 5.54 7.27 9.72
C VAL A 47 4.42 7.02 8.70
N TYR A 48 4.26 5.78 8.21
CA TYR A 48 3.23 5.43 7.21
C TYR A 48 2.13 4.54 7.78
N ASN A 49 2.12 4.30 9.09
CA ASN A 49 1.04 3.58 9.79
C ASN A 49 -0.05 4.54 10.28
N THR A 50 -0.52 5.39 9.40
CA THR A 50 -1.53 6.42 9.67
C THR A 50 -2.44 6.58 8.47
N THR A 51 -3.64 7.13 8.68
CA THR A 51 -4.55 7.53 7.59
C THR A 51 -4.13 8.83 6.91
N GLN A 52 -3.19 9.58 7.47
CA GLN A 52 -2.70 10.81 6.85
C GLN A 52 -1.89 10.50 5.59
N MET A 53 -2.10 11.29 4.54
CA MET A 53 -1.34 11.18 3.30
C MET A 53 -0.03 11.95 3.42
N ALA A 54 1.09 11.23 3.31
CA ALA A 54 2.43 11.78 3.46
C ALA A 54 2.93 12.44 2.16
N TYR A 55 3.68 13.54 2.31
CA TYR A 55 4.43 14.18 1.23
C TYR A 55 5.74 14.79 1.75
N SER A 56 6.67 15.10 0.83
CA SER A 56 7.90 15.84 1.13
C SER A 56 8.13 16.93 0.09
N VAL A 57 8.59 18.09 0.54
CA VAL A 57 9.03 19.23 -0.31
C VAL A 57 10.51 19.54 -0.12
N LEU A 58 11.11 19.00 0.92
CA LEU A 58 12.53 19.13 1.24
C LEU A 58 13.13 17.76 1.56
N PRO A 59 14.42 17.54 1.31
CA PRO A 59 15.11 16.32 1.76
C PRO A 59 14.96 16.12 3.27
N TYR A 60 14.82 14.86 3.70
CA TYR A 60 14.69 14.45 5.11
C TYR A 60 13.41 14.94 5.82
N GLN A 61 12.49 15.56 5.11
CA GLN A 61 11.20 16.00 5.63
C GLN A 61 10.09 15.02 5.29
N VAL A 62 9.19 14.79 6.24
CA VAL A 62 7.86 14.21 6.00
C VAL A 62 6.82 15.17 6.56
N ALA A 63 5.86 15.54 5.73
CA ALA A 63 4.69 16.32 6.10
C ALA A 63 3.42 15.55 5.71
N TYR A 64 2.27 15.97 6.26
CA TYR A 64 0.98 15.35 5.99
C TYR A 64 -0.01 16.39 5.48
N TYR A 65 -0.85 15.99 4.52
CA TYR A 65 -1.95 16.85 4.05
C TYR A 65 -2.99 17.03 5.16
N SER A 66 -3.46 18.26 5.33
CA SER A 66 -4.43 18.61 6.38
C SER A 66 -5.87 18.20 6.05
N HIS A 67 -6.22 18.12 4.76
CA HIS A 67 -7.60 17.89 4.28
C HIS A 67 -7.73 16.65 3.38
N ASN A 68 -6.68 15.83 3.25
CA ASN A 68 -6.67 14.67 2.36
C ASN A 68 -6.14 13.47 3.14
N ARG A 69 -6.93 12.39 3.18
CA ARG A 69 -6.61 11.18 3.95
C ARG A 69 -6.83 9.91 3.15
N TRP A 70 -6.17 8.87 3.59
CA TRP A 70 -6.55 7.50 3.28
C TRP A 70 -7.79 7.10 4.07
N ALA A 71 -8.67 6.26 3.48
CA ALA A 71 -9.88 5.75 4.14
C ALA A 71 -9.56 4.85 5.33
N GLU A 72 -8.43 4.14 5.26
CA GLU A 72 -7.83 3.32 6.31
C GLU A 72 -6.32 3.46 6.26
N THR A 73 -5.62 2.94 7.27
CA THR A 73 -4.15 2.90 7.21
C THR A 73 -3.68 2.10 6.00
N PRO A 74 -2.60 2.49 5.32
CA PRO A 74 -2.13 1.79 4.12
C PRO A 74 -1.95 0.27 4.30
N PRO A 75 -1.42 -0.27 5.42
CA PRO A 75 -1.36 -1.72 5.64
C PRO A 75 -2.72 -2.41 5.53
N LYS A 76 -3.76 -1.84 6.14
CA LYS A 76 -5.11 -2.40 6.10
C LYS A 76 -5.73 -2.37 4.70
N MET A 77 -5.44 -1.33 3.91
CA MET A 77 -5.86 -1.28 2.51
C MET A 77 -5.09 -2.26 1.63
N LEU A 78 -3.80 -2.46 1.89
CA LEU A 78 -2.94 -3.34 1.09
C LEU A 78 -3.23 -4.82 1.29
N GLN A 79 -3.61 -5.26 2.50
CA GLN A 79 -3.85 -6.69 2.78
C GLN A 79 -4.84 -7.34 1.81
N PRO A 80 -6.07 -6.84 1.62
CA PRO A 80 -7.01 -7.44 0.69
C PRO A 80 -6.51 -7.41 -0.75
N LEU A 81 -5.76 -6.39 -1.16
CA LEU A 81 -5.20 -6.29 -2.51
C LEU A 81 -4.09 -7.32 -2.75
N ILE A 82 -3.24 -7.58 -1.74
CA ILE A 82 -2.23 -8.64 -1.79
C ILE A 82 -2.90 -10.01 -1.96
N VAL A 83 -3.92 -10.29 -1.14
CA VAL A 83 -4.68 -11.54 -1.22
C VAL A 83 -5.30 -11.71 -2.60
N GLN A 84 -6.00 -10.69 -3.09
CA GLN A 84 -6.65 -10.70 -4.39
C GLN A 84 -5.64 -10.87 -5.54
N SER A 85 -4.49 -10.22 -5.49
CA SER A 85 -3.44 -10.36 -6.51
C SER A 85 -2.90 -11.79 -6.57
N LEU A 86 -2.69 -12.43 -5.42
CA LEU A 86 -2.26 -13.83 -5.35
C LEU A 86 -3.36 -14.79 -5.83
N GLN A 87 -4.63 -14.54 -5.48
CA GLN A 87 -5.77 -15.33 -5.96
C GLN A 87 -5.96 -15.20 -7.47
N ASN A 88 -5.90 -13.99 -8.01
CA ASN A 88 -6.05 -13.73 -9.45
C ASN A 88 -4.94 -14.37 -10.28
N SER A 89 -3.79 -14.67 -9.68
CA SER A 89 -2.71 -15.40 -10.38
C SER A 89 -3.10 -16.82 -10.74
N HIS A 90 -4.10 -17.40 -10.08
CA HIS A 90 -4.51 -18.81 -10.21
C HIS A 90 -3.38 -19.83 -10.01
N TYR A 91 -2.27 -19.40 -9.42
CA TYR A 91 -1.12 -20.28 -9.13
C TYR A 91 -1.32 -21.10 -7.86
N PHE A 92 -1.79 -20.44 -6.78
CA PHE A 92 -1.98 -21.08 -5.49
C PHE A 92 -3.33 -21.80 -5.42
N ARG A 93 -3.35 -23.02 -4.84
CA ARG A 93 -4.60 -23.74 -4.56
C ARG A 93 -5.47 -23.00 -3.54
N ASN A 94 -4.82 -22.36 -2.55
CA ASN A 94 -5.52 -21.55 -1.56
C ASN A 94 -4.62 -20.37 -1.11
N VAL A 95 -5.24 -19.20 -0.94
CA VAL A 95 -4.63 -18.00 -0.37
C VAL A 95 -5.49 -17.59 0.83
N GLY A 96 -4.92 -17.68 2.03
CA GLY A 96 -5.64 -17.43 3.29
C GLY A 96 -5.11 -16.22 4.04
N ILE A 97 -5.89 -15.81 5.05
CA ILE A 97 -5.53 -14.81 6.04
C ILE A 97 -5.74 -15.39 7.44
N PRO A 98 -5.05 -14.92 8.49
CA PRO A 98 -5.13 -15.49 9.84
C PRO A 98 -6.53 -15.56 10.44
N SER A 99 -7.42 -14.60 10.09
CA SER A 99 -8.81 -14.56 10.59
C SER A 99 -9.69 -15.72 10.08
N PHE A 100 -9.28 -16.39 8.99
CA PHE A 100 -10.00 -17.48 8.35
C PHE A 100 -9.08 -18.67 8.07
N VAL A 101 -8.24 -19.04 9.05
CA VAL A 101 -7.34 -20.20 8.91
C VAL A 101 -8.16 -21.46 9.01
N VAL A 102 -8.26 -22.18 7.88
CA VAL A 102 -8.79 -23.54 7.81
C VAL A 102 -7.70 -24.46 7.26
N GLY A 103 -7.18 -25.34 8.08
CA GLY A 103 -6.14 -26.29 7.71
C GLY A 103 -4.71 -25.73 7.80
N GLN A 104 -3.77 -26.47 7.20
CA GLN A 104 -2.35 -26.11 7.18
C GLN A 104 -1.99 -25.38 5.89
N TYR A 105 -1.08 -24.42 6.01
CA TYR A 105 -0.50 -23.72 4.87
C TYR A 105 0.94 -24.17 4.64
N ASP A 106 1.38 -24.17 3.38
CA ASP A 106 2.75 -24.51 3.00
C ASP A 106 3.70 -23.34 3.24
N TYR A 107 3.21 -22.13 3.00
CA TYR A 107 4.00 -20.90 3.03
C TYR A 107 3.31 -19.79 3.80
N VAL A 108 4.11 -18.89 4.38
CA VAL A 108 3.67 -17.64 5.02
C VAL A 108 4.34 -16.47 4.33
N LEU A 109 3.54 -15.49 3.92
CA LEU A 109 3.99 -14.22 3.35
C LEU A 109 3.81 -13.12 4.38
N ASN A 110 4.91 -12.52 4.82
CA ASN A 110 4.96 -11.30 5.62
C ASN A 110 5.34 -10.14 4.74
N THR A 111 4.70 -8.98 4.92
CA THR A 111 5.03 -7.75 4.19
C THR A 111 5.13 -6.57 5.14
N GLN A 112 6.00 -5.63 4.82
CA GLN A 112 6.19 -4.39 5.56
C GLN A 112 6.26 -3.21 4.59
N LEU A 113 5.34 -2.27 4.74
CA LEU A 113 5.37 -0.99 4.05
C LEU A 113 6.48 -0.12 4.64
N LEU A 114 7.43 0.26 3.81
CA LEU A 114 8.58 1.08 4.20
C LEU A 114 8.40 2.54 3.80
N GLU A 115 7.67 2.83 2.72
CA GLU A 115 7.45 4.17 2.20
C GLU A 115 6.16 4.21 1.37
N LEU A 116 5.34 5.22 1.59
CA LEU A 116 4.23 5.62 0.72
C LEU A 116 4.03 7.13 0.83
N GLN A 117 4.63 7.88 -0.09
CA GLN A 117 4.56 9.34 -0.06
C GLN A 117 4.68 9.98 -1.43
N GLN A 118 4.19 11.20 -1.55
CA GLN A 118 4.41 12.07 -2.69
C GLN A 118 5.70 12.86 -2.46
N ASP A 119 6.65 12.75 -3.38
CA ASP A 119 7.96 13.40 -3.27
C ASP A 119 8.07 14.54 -4.30
N TYR A 120 7.99 15.76 -3.80
CA TYR A 120 8.11 17.00 -4.59
C TYR A 120 9.55 17.51 -4.67
N THR A 121 10.53 16.79 -4.11
CA THR A 121 11.96 17.15 -4.23
C THR A 121 12.53 16.81 -5.61
N HIS A 122 11.80 15.99 -6.39
CA HIS A 122 12.16 15.59 -7.76
C HIS A 122 11.37 16.41 -8.82
N ARG A 123 11.89 16.42 -10.04
CA ARG A 123 11.23 17.02 -11.22
C ARG A 123 11.23 16.02 -12.38
N PRO A 124 10.08 15.46 -12.77
CA PRO A 124 8.75 15.67 -12.16
C PRO A 124 8.66 15.07 -10.75
N PRO A 125 7.73 15.57 -9.92
CA PRO A 125 7.42 14.95 -8.63
C PRO A 125 7.01 13.49 -8.78
N LEU A 126 7.32 12.67 -7.77
CA LEU A 126 7.11 11.21 -7.80
C LEU A 126 6.20 10.77 -6.66
N LEU A 127 5.40 9.74 -6.88
CA LEU A 127 4.96 8.88 -5.80
C LEU A 127 6.03 7.83 -5.56
N ARG A 128 6.39 7.63 -4.30
CA ARG A 128 7.34 6.61 -3.86
C ARG A 128 6.60 5.57 -3.04
N LEU A 129 6.65 4.31 -3.50
CA LEU A 129 6.15 3.15 -2.78
C LEU A 129 7.29 2.16 -2.61
N ARG A 130 7.59 1.81 -1.35
CA ARG A 130 8.59 0.80 -1.02
C ARG A 130 8.03 -0.21 -0.02
N MET A 131 8.29 -1.48 -0.26
CA MET A 131 7.82 -2.59 0.55
C MET A 131 8.93 -3.63 0.70
N ARG A 132 8.99 -4.26 1.87
CA ARG A 132 9.73 -5.50 2.09
C ARG A 132 8.75 -6.65 2.13
N ALA A 133 9.10 -7.77 1.50
CA ALA A 133 8.39 -9.02 1.67
C ALA A 133 9.33 -10.15 2.08
N GLN A 134 8.85 -11.04 2.94
CA GLN A 134 9.52 -12.23 3.40
C GLN A 134 8.61 -13.43 3.23
N LEU A 135 9.09 -14.44 2.53
CA LEU A 135 8.43 -15.73 2.36
C LEU A 135 9.10 -16.79 3.26
N SER A 136 8.30 -17.52 4.01
CA SER A 136 8.78 -18.57 4.92
C SER A 136 8.00 -19.87 4.70
N ARG A 137 8.60 -21.01 5.05
CA ARG A 137 7.90 -22.30 5.20
C ARG A 137 7.05 -22.26 6.46
N ALA A 138 5.75 -22.57 6.37
CA ALA A 138 4.85 -22.50 7.51
C ALA A 138 5.21 -23.51 8.62
N MET A 139 5.53 -24.76 8.25
CA MET A 139 5.82 -25.82 9.23
C MET A 139 7.10 -25.58 10.03
N THR A 140 8.11 -24.96 9.45
CA THR A 140 9.44 -24.84 10.07
C THR A 140 9.81 -23.41 10.43
N ASN A 141 8.98 -22.42 10.07
CA ASN A 141 9.26 -20.98 10.14
C ASN A 141 10.56 -20.56 9.45
N ARG A 142 11.11 -21.45 8.61
CA ARG A 142 12.34 -21.14 7.87
C ARG A 142 12.09 -20.11 6.78
N VAL A 143 12.80 -19.00 6.85
CA VAL A 143 12.79 -17.99 5.80
C VAL A 143 13.40 -18.57 4.52
N ILE A 144 12.64 -18.50 3.42
CA ILE A 144 13.06 -18.96 2.09
C ILE A 144 13.70 -17.81 1.31
N ALA A 145 13.05 -16.64 1.35
CA ALA A 145 13.51 -15.45 0.64
C ALA A 145 12.97 -14.18 1.28
N THR A 146 13.78 -13.13 1.20
CA THR A 146 13.38 -11.75 1.53
C THR A 146 13.72 -10.87 0.34
N LYS A 147 12.81 -9.95 -0.01
CA LYS A 147 13.02 -9.00 -1.10
C LYS A 147 12.48 -7.61 -0.73
N ASN A 148 13.25 -6.58 -1.08
CA ASN A 148 12.78 -5.21 -1.05
C ASN A 148 12.32 -4.81 -2.46
N PHE A 149 11.16 -4.19 -2.52
CA PHE A 149 10.55 -3.65 -3.72
C PHE A 149 10.54 -2.13 -3.63
N ALA A 150 10.69 -1.47 -4.76
CA ALA A 150 10.57 -0.02 -4.89
C ALA A 150 9.92 0.31 -6.23
N VAL A 151 8.84 1.05 -6.19
CA VAL A 151 8.12 1.55 -7.36
C VAL A 151 7.99 3.07 -7.24
N PHE A 152 8.36 3.76 -8.30
CA PHE A 152 8.34 5.22 -8.40
C PHE A 152 7.50 5.62 -9.60
N VAL A 153 6.42 6.36 -9.37
CA VAL A 153 5.48 6.77 -10.42
C VAL A 153 5.46 8.29 -10.50
N PRO A 154 5.80 8.88 -11.65
CA PRO A 154 5.68 10.33 -11.84
C PRO A 154 4.24 10.83 -11.64
N LEU A 155 4.09 11.93 -10.90
CA LEU A 155 2.81 12.61 -10.73
C LEU A 155 2.46 13.37 -12.03
N ARG A 156 1.30 13.03 -12.60
CA ARG A 156 0.77 13.80 -13.76
C ARG A 156 0.10 15.10 -13.34
N GLN A 157 -0.41 15.15 -12.11
CA GLN A 157 -0.99 16.33 -11.49
C GLN A 157 -0.32 16.51 -10.12
N TYR A 158 0.12 17.73 -9.83
CA TYR A 158 0.84 18.07 -8.59
C TYR A 158 -0.16 18.42 -7.47
N THR A 159 -1.10 17.51 -7.23
CA THR A 159 -2.18 17.63 -6.25
C THR A 159 -2.23 16.38 -5.38
N PRO A 160 -2.87 16.43 -4.19
CA PRO A 160 -3.11 15.22 -3.38
C PRO A 160 -3.79 14.12 -4.18
N TYR A 161 -4.80 14.44 -4.99
CA TYR A 161 -5.51 13.48 -5.84
C TYR A 161 -4.62 12.89 -6.95
N GLY A 162 -3.77 13.71 -7.57
CA GLY A 162 -2.75 13.21 -8.51
C GLY A 162 -1.83 12.17 -7.89
N GLY A 163 -1.49 12.36 -6.61
CA GLY A 163 -0.76 11.37 -5.81
C GLY A 163 -1.56 10.10 -5.55
N VAL A 164 -2.87 10.18 -5.34
CA VAL A 164 -3.75 8.99 -5.20
C VAL A 164 -3.77 8.15 -6.48
N ILE A 165 -3.85 8.81 -7.65
CA ILE A 165 -3.80 8.12 -8.95
C ILE A 165 -2.44 7.42 -9.11
N ALA A 166 -1.34 8.10 -8.78
CA ALA A 166 -0.01 7.53 -8.86
C ALA A 166 0.19 6.38 -7.83
N ALA A 167 -0.40 6.50 -6.63
CA ALA A 167 -0.35 5.47 -5.60
C ALA A 167 -1.07 4.18 -6.02
N ASN A 168 -2.23 4.29 -6.68
CA ASN A 168 -2.92 3.13 -7.22
C ASN A 168 -2.11 2.44 -8.32
N ARG A 169 -1.48 3.17 -9.22
CA ARG A 169 -0.57 2.61 -10.24
C ARG A 169 0.65 1.94 -9.61
N ALA A 170 1.28 2.60 -8.63
CA ALA A 170 2.42 2.04 -7.92
C ALA A 170 2.04 0.76 -7.16
N THR A 171 0.84 0.72 -6.57
CA THR A 171 0.31 -0.45 -5.89
C THR A 171 0.11 -1.62 -6.86
N GLU A 172 -0.50 -1.38 -8.02
CA GLU A 172 -0.70 -2.39 -9.06
C GLU A 172 0.63 -2.99 -9.52
N GLU A 173 1.62 -2.16 -9.84
CA GLU A 173 2.95 -2.61 -10.23
C GLU A 173 3.66 -3.37 -9.09
N MET A 174 3.58 -2.86 -7.86
CA MET A 174 4.15 -3.50 -6.67
C MET A 174 3.56 -4.88 -6.45
N LEU A 175 2.24 -5.03 -6.55
CA LEU A 175 1.53 -6.29 -6.37
C LEU A 175 1.86 -7.30 -7.47
N ALA A 176 2.05 -6.86 -8.71
CA ALA A 176 2.53 -7.72 -9.80
C ALA A 176 3.92 -8.31 -9.48
N GLN A 177 4.85 -7.45 -9.05
CA GLN A 177 6.19 -7.87 -8.65
C GLN A 177 6.18 -8.81 -7.42
N LEU A 178 5.33 -8.53 -6.42
CA LEU A 178 5.16 -9.34 -5.22
C LEU A 178 4.60 -10.73 -5.54
N THR A 179 3.55 -10.78 -6.38
CA THR A 179 2.94 -12.03 -6.83
C THR A 179 3.94 -12.89 -7.59
N GLN A 180 4.70 -12.30 -8.51
CA GLN A 180 5.75 -13.02 -9.24
C GLN A 180 6.88 -13.50 -8.31
N PHE A 181 7.25 -12.72 -7.30
CA PHE A 181 8.20 -13.14 -6.27
C PHE A 181 7.71 -14.36 -5.49
N ALA A 182 6.44 -14.36 -5.06
CA ALA A 182 5.85 -15.47 -4.34
C ALA A 182 5.81 -16.75 -5.22
N ILE A 183 5.37 -16.65 -6.48
CA ILE A 183 5.33 -17.75 -7.44
C ILE A 183 6.71 -18.36 -7.67
N ASN A 184 7.74 -17.52 -7.88
CA ASN A 184 9.10 -18.01 -8.21
C ASN A 184 9.82 -18.67 -7.03
N ARG A 185 9.28 -18.57 -5.81
CA ARG A 185 9.92 -19.07 -4.58
C ARG A 185 9.15 -20.20 -3.90
N THR A 186 7.97 -20.56 -4.42
CA THR A 186 7.12 -21.66 -3.97
C THR A 186 7.08 -22.78 -5.00
#